data_e1db0a4c5825afdcdf73c2f6930e95aa
#
_entry.id   e1db0a4c5825afdcdf73c2f6930e95aa
#
_cell.length_a   1.000
_cell.length_b   1.000
_cell.length_c   1.000
_cell.angle_alpha   90.00
_cell.angle_beta   90.00
_cell.angle_gamma   90.00
#
_symmetry.space_group_name_H-M   'P 1'
#
loop_
_entity.id
_entity.type
_entity.pdbx_description
1 polymer ?
#
loop_
_entity_poly.entity_id
_entity_poly.type
_entity_poly.pdbx_seq_one_letter_code
_entity_poly.pdbx_strand_id
1 'polypeptide(L)'
;LHRITPATGLSQILDVMEENNTVYAVEETEKGMTLTHYLKLRARTLTPVEARTLLQPVMEGVALLHKAGLIHRGICPDNILLPIDGAARLTGYGTLALRTAGSELKSQLYPGYAAPEQYSAAEFSGRYTDVYALAAVTYRLVTGQVPVAAPQRKVRDSMENAHSLESGVPTYFSQVLTCAMRLDPAKRMQTVPELMSALTDPTVANAMFEKGENQVSTKKILAASMVVIFVLVVLLLWSLLKGGKGSDTKPAVS
;
A
#
# COMPACT_ATOMS: atom_id res chain seq x y z
N LEU A 1 -2.17 -20.18 -8.79
CA LEU A 1 -3.08 -20.18 -7.63
C LEU A 1 -3.29 -21.59 -7.08
N HIS A 2 -3.76 -22.55 -7.87
CA HIS A 2 -4.05 -23.92 -7.42
C HIS A 2 -2.93 -24.58 -6.58
N ARG A 3 -1.66 -24.26 -6.82
CA ARG A 3 -0.52 -24.79 -6.03
C ARG A 3 -0.29 -24.05 -4.71
N ILE A 4 -0.88 -22.91 -4.53
CA ILE A 4 -0.63 -21.99 -3.39
C ILE A 4 -1.81 -21.99 -2.41
N THR A 5 -3.02 -22.23 -2.91
CA THR A 5 -4.27 -22.10 -2.14
C THR A 5 -4.53 -23.14 -1.04
N PRO A 6 -3.83 -24.28 -0.90
CA PRO A 6 -3.92 -25.08 0.31
C PRO A 6 -3.37 -24.37 1.57
N ALA A 7 -2.88 -23.12 1.42
CA ALA A 7 -2.33 -22.35 2.54
C ALA A 7 -3.42 -21.80 3.45
N THR A 8 -3.16 -21.82 4.74
CA THR A 8 -3.97 -21.12 5.75
C THR A 8 -4.12 -19.65 5.37
N GLY A 9 -5.32 -19.10 5.51
CA GLY A 9 -5.63 -17.70 5.20
C GLY A 9 -6.03 -17.42 3.74
N LEU A 10 -6.04 -18.44 2.88
CA LEU A 10 -6.53 -18.35 1.50
C LEU A 10 -7.65 -19.38 1.28
N SER A 11 -8.73 -18.99 0.58
CA SER A 11 -9.72 -19.96 0.11
C SER A 11 -9.11 -20.86 -0.93
N GLN A 12 -9.41 -22.15 -0.86
CA GLN A 12 -8.84 -23.13 -1.77
C GLN A 12 -9.46 -23.02 -3.16
N ILE A 13 -8.62 -22.97 -4.20
CA ILE A 13 -9.05 -23.15 -5.58
C ILE A 13 -9.00 -24.63 -5.90
N LEU A 14 -10.16 -25.21 -6.19
CA LEU A 14 -10.34 -26.61 -6.52
C LEU A 14 -10.02 -26.88 -7.99
N ASP A 15 -10.46 -25.98 -8.88
CA ASP A 15 -10.26 -26.13 -10.31
C ASP A 15 -10.21 -24.77 -11.02
N VAL A 16 -9.62 -24.74 -12.21
CA VAL A 16 -9.62 -23.59 -13.12
C VAL A 16 -9.95 -24.10 -14.51
N MET A 17 -11.04 -23.63 -15.08
CA MET A 17 -11.50 -24.02 -16.41
C MET A 17 -11.64 -22.80 -17.32
N GLU A 18 -11.42 -22.99 -18.61
CA GLU A 18 -11.64 -22.00 -19.65
C GLU A 18 -12.81 -22.46 -20.53
N GLU A 19 -13.88 -21.67 -20.58
CA GLU A 19 -15.05 -21.95 -21.39
C GLU A 19 -15.68 -20.61 -21.84
N ASN A 20 -16.26 -20.58 -23.04
CA ASN A 20 -16.92 -19.39 -23.60
C ASN A 20 -16.02 -18.12 -23.57
N ASN A 21 -14.74 -18.28 -23.86
CA ASN A 21 -13.74 -17.22 -23.82
C ASN A 21 -13.62 -16.52 -22.45
N THR A 22 -13.91 -17.27 -21.38
CA THR A 22 -13.90 -16.81 -19.99
C THR A 22 -13.18 -17.85 -19.13
N VAL A 23 -12.41 -17.39 -18.15
CA VAL A 23 -11.75 -18.25 -17.17
C VAL A 23 -12.59 -18.30 -15.90
N TYR A 24 -12.92 -19.50 -15.45
CA TYR A 24 -13.66 -19.77 -14.21
C TYR A 24 -12.69 -20.35 -13.19
N ALA A 25 -12.68 -19.79 -11.99
CA ALA A 25 -12.02 -20.38 -10.83
C ALA A 25 -13.10 -20.99 -9.93
N VAL A 26 -12.99 -22.29 -9.67
CA VAL A 26 -13.87 -23.02 -8.75
C VAL A 26 -13.23 -22.96 -7.36
N GLU A 27 -13.86 -22.26 -6.44
CA GLU A 27 -13.42 -22.14 -5.06
C GLU A 27 -14.18 -23.11 -4.14
N GLU A 28 -13.50 -23.59 -3.10
CA GLU A 28 -14.15 -24.36 -2.04
C GLU A 28 -15.19 -23.51 -1.33
N THR A 29 -16.41 -24.05 -1.17
CA THR A 29 -17.48 -23.39 -0.43
C THR A 29 -17.36 -23.72 1.06
N GLU A 30 -17.12 -22.71 1.88
CA GLU A 30 -17.02 -22.84 3.33
C GLU A 30 -18.29 -22.32 4.03
N LYS A 31 -18.70 -23.04 5.08
CA LYS A 31 -19.76 -22.55 5.96
C LYS A 31 -19.21 -21.45 6.87
N GLY A 32 -19.80 -20.27 6.80
CA GLY A 32 -19.33 -19.11 7.56
C GLY A 32 -20.02 -17.83 7.11
N MET A 33 -19.39 -16.71 7.40
CA MET A 33 -19.88 -15.39 6.99
C MET A 33 -18.74 -14.53 6.49
N THR A 34 -19.06 -13.49 5.71
CA THR A 34 -18.05 -12.49 5.34
C THR A 34 -17.72 -11.59 6.53
N LEU A 35 -16.52 -11.01 6.51
CA LEU A 35 -16.11 -10.03 7.52
C LEU A 35 -17.08 -8.82 7.56
N THR A 36 -17.63 -8.42 6.40
CA THR A 36 -18.67 -7.39 6.33
C THR A 36 -19.90 -7.78 7.16
N HIS A 37 -20.38 -9.01 7.04
CA HIS A 37 -21.53 -9.47 7.81
C HIS A 37 -21.23 -9.54 9.31
N TYR A 38 -20.06 -10.07 9.66
CA TYR A 38 -19.58 -10.11 11.04
C TYR A 38 -19.53 -8.72 11.68
N LEU A 39 -18.99 -7.71 10.97
CA LEU A 39 -18.94 -6.34 11.46
C LEU A 39 -20.31 -5.71 11.68
N LYS A 40 -21.32 -6.08 10.87
CA LYS A 40 -22.70 -5.62 11.07
C LYS A 40 -23.36 -6.20 12.33
N LEU A 41 -22.95 -7.40 12.73
CA LEU A 41 -23.48 -8.08 13.91
C LEU A 41 -22.80 -7.63 15.21
N ARG A 42 -21.61 -7.02 15.13
CA ARG A 42 -20.88 -6.57 16.33
C ARG A 42 -21.36 -5.22 16.81
N ALA A 43 -21.55 -5.11 18.11
CA ALA A 43 -21.90 -3.85 18.77
C ALA A 43 -20.69 -2.93 19.03
N ARG A 44 -19.45 -3.44 18.93
CA ARG A 44 -18.22 -2.70 19.22
C ARG A 44 -17.15 -2.92 18.15
N THR A 45 -16.20 -2.00 18.07
CA THR A 45 -14.94 -2.15 17.30
C THR A 45 -14.08 -3.29 17.87
N LEU A 46 -13.12 -3.75 17.09
CA LEU A 46 -12.10 -4.69 17.57
C LEU A 46 -10.95 -3.91 18.21
N THR A 47 -10.38 -4.47 19.26
CA THR A 47 -9.10 -4.00 19.77
C THR A 47 -7.99 -4.26 18.72
N PRO A 48 -6.86 -3.54 18.78
CA PRO A 48 -5.71 -3.79 17.89
C PRO A 48 -5.22 -5.25 17.92
N VAL A 49 -5.27 -5.89 19.11
CA VAL A 49 -4.89 -7.30 19.26
C VAL A 49 -5.89 -8.22 18.56
N GLU A 50 -7.20 -8.02 18.77
CA GLU A 50 -8.25 -8.80 18.11
C GLU A 50 -8.17 -8.65 16.59
N ALA A 51 -8.02 -7.41 16.09
CA ALA A 51 -7.93 -7.13 14.65
C ALA A 51 -6.72 -7.83 14.01
N ARG A 52 -5.56 -7.76 14.67
CA ARG A 52 -4.33 -8.42 14.23
C ARG A 52 -4.48 -9.94 14.21
N THR A 53 -4.99 -10.52 15.30
CA THR A 53 -5.19 -11.98 15.41
C THR A 53 -6.14 -12.49 14.35
N LEU A 54 -7.23 -11.76 14.08
CA LEU A 54 -8.20 -12.11 13.05
C LEU A 54 -7.61 -12.06 11.65
N LEU A 55 -6.82 -11.03 11.33
CA LEU A 55 -6.26 -10.83 9.99
C LEU A 55 -4.92 -11.54 9.76
N GLN A 56 -4.25 -12.04 10.79
CA GLN A 56 -2.94 -12.69 10.64
C GLN A 56 -2.94 -13.79 9.58
N PRO A 57 -3.88 -14.76 9.56
CA PRO A 57 -3.88 -15.80 8.52
C PRO A 57 -4.02 -15.22 7.12
N VAL A 58 -4.90 -14.21 6.94
CA VAL A 58 -5.09 -13.52 5.66
C VAL A 58 -3.80 -12.83 5.21
N MET A 59 -3.12 -12.12 6.11
CA MET A 59 -1.85 -11.46 5.81
C MET A 59 -0.76 -12.46 5.42
N GLU A 60 -0.66 -13.59 6.12
CA GLU A 60 0.25 -14.68 5.77
C GLU A 60 -0.05 -15.27 4.39
N GLY A 61 -1.33 -15.48 4.08
CA GLY A 61 -1.79 -15.93 2.76
C GLY A 61 -1.42 -14.94 1.65
N VAL A 62 -1.64 -13.64 1.86
CA VAL A 62 -1.25 -12.59 0.90
C VAL A 62 0.27 -12.55 0.72
N ALA A 63 1.05 -12.73 1.79
CA ALA A 63 2.51 -12.81 1.68
C ALA A 63 2.96 -14.00 0.81
N LEU A 64 2.25 -15.13 0.85
CA LEU A 64 2.50 -16.28 -0.03
C LEU A 64 2.15 -15.97 -1.49
N LEU A 65 1.00 -15.32 -1.76
CA LEU A 65 0.67 -14.82 -3.10
C LEU A 65 1.79 -13.92 -3.65
N HIS A 66 2.28 -13.00 -2.83
CA HIS A 66 3.36 -12.09 -3.22
C HIS A 66 4.69 -12.80 -3.52
N LYS A 67 5.01 -13.89 -2.80
CA LYS A 67 6.17 -14.73 -3.11
C LYS A 67 6.03 -15.43 -4.47
N ALA A 68 4.80 -15.75 -4.85
CA ALA A 68 4.50 -16.34 -6.15
C ALA A 68 4.34 -15.31 -7.29
N GLY A 69 4.58 -14.01 -7.01
CA GLY A 69 4.45 -12.95 -8.00
C GLY A 69 3.02 -12.49 -8.26
N LEU A 70 2.06 -12.91 -7.43
CA LEU A 70 0.64 -12.56 -7.57
C LEU A 70 0.26 -11.40 -6.64
N ILE A 71 -0.54 -10.47 -7.13
CA ILE A 71 -1.11 -9.35 -6.37
C ILE A 71 -2.62 -9.51 -6.36
N HIS A 72 -3.25 -9.49 -5.18
CA HIS A 72 -4.67 -9.79 -5.03
C HIS A 72 -5.58 -8.66 -5.56
N ARG A 73 -5.30 -7.40 -5.24
CA ARG A 73 -6.00 -6.19 -5.70
C ARG A 73 -7.47 -6.04 -5.27
N GLY A 74 -8.05 -7.03 -4.60
CA GLY A 74 -9.46 -7.05 -4.20
C GLY A 74 -9.65 -7.28 -2.71
N ILE A 75 -8.66 -6.97 -1.85
CA ILE A 75 -8.78 -7.19 -0.42
C ILE A 75 -9.75 -6.17 0.16
N CYS A 76 -10.86 -6.66 0.70
CA CYS A 76 -11.90 -5.90 1.38
C CYS A 76 -12.68 -6.83 2.31
N PRO A 77 -13.51 -6.31 3.23
CA PRO A 77 -14.28 -7.14 4.15
C PRO A 77 -15.26 -8.13 3.48
N ASP A 78 -15.74 -7.85 2.27
CA ASP A 78 -16.61 -8.75 1.53
C ASP A 78 -15.87 -9.99 0.99
N ASN A 79 -14.57 -9.86 0.74
CA ASN A 79 -13.69 -10.93 0.25
C ASN A 79 -12.90 -11.62 1.38
N ILE A 80 -13.22 -11.37 2.64
CA ILE A 80 -12.66 -12.09 3.78
C ILE A 80 -13.78 -12.92 4.40
N LEU A 81 -13.59 -14.23 4.36
CA LEU A 81 -14.50 -15.21 4.95
C LEU A 81 -14.06 -15.56 6.37
N LEU A 82 -15.01 -15.70 7.26
CA LEU A 82 -14.86 -16.19 8.62
C LEU A 82 -15.58 -17.53 8.70
N PRO A 83 -14.90 -18.66 8.48
CA PRO A 83 -15.48 -19.97 8.62
C PRO A 83 -15.97 -20.21 10.06
N ILE A 84 -16.97 -21.10 10.23
CA ILE A 84 -17.43 -21.48 11.56
C ILE A 84 -16.32 -22.17 12.34
N ASP A 85 -15.59 -23.05 11.65
CA ASP A 85 -14.49 -23.83 12.22
C ASP A 85 -13.21 -23.49 11.48
N GLY A 86 -12.49 -22.45 11.93
CA GLY A 86 -11.20 -22.18 11.32
C GLY A 86 -10.77 -20.72 11.31
N ALA A 87 -9.65 -20.47 10.67
CA ALA A 87 -9.05 -19.16 10.53
C ALA A 87 -9.69 -18.38 9.38
N ALA A 88 -9.64 -17.04 9.47
CA ALA A 88 -10.09 -16.15 8.40
C ALA A 88 -9.38 -16.47 7.08
N ARG A 89 -10.11 -16.44 5.97
CA ARG A 89 -9.62 -16.75 4.62
C ARG A 89 -9.96 -15.65 3.63
N LEU A 90 -9.02 -15.36 2.75
CA LEU A 90 -9.20 -14.44 1.64
C LEU A 90 -9.70 -15.20 0.42
N THR A 91 -10.75 -14.68 -0.22
CA THR A 91 -11.38 -15.16 -1.45
C THR A 91 -11.43 -14.02 -2.48
N GLY A 92 -12.09 -14.24 -3.61
CA GLY A 92 -12.29 -13.18 -4.61
C GLY A 92 -11.13 -13.04 -5.58
N TYR A 93 -10.51 -14.14 -5.96
CA TYR A 93 -9.36 -14.19 -6.90
C TYR A 93 -9.68 -13.73 -8.32
N GLY A 94 -10.96 -13.54 -8.67
CA GLY A 94 -11.39 -13.04 -9.98
C GLY A 94 -10.83 -11.66 -10.34
N THR A 95 -10.45 -10.87 -9.35
CA THR A 95 -9.83 -9.55 -9.55
C THR A 95 -8.35 -9.61 -9.96
N LEU A 96 -7.71 -10.76 -9.83
CA LEU A 96 -6.30 -10.97 -10.18
C LEU A 96 -6.02 -10.89 -11.69
N ALA A 97 -6.97 -11.35 -12.50
CA ALA A 97 -6.77 -11.58 -13.94
C ALA A 97 -7.33 -10.47 -14.85
N LEU A 98 -8.16 -9.56 -14.34
CA LEU A 98 -9.03 -8.69 -15.14
C LEU A 98 -8.36 -7.43 -15.70
N ARG A 99 -7.05 -7.25 -15.58
CA ARG A 99 -6.31 -6.22 -16.30
C ARG A 99 -5.46 -6.82 -17.43
N THR A 100 -6.10 -7.44 -18.40
CA THR A 100 -5.48 -7.61 -19.71
C THR A 100 -5.62 -6.31 -20.49
N ALA A 101 -4.53 -5.81 -21.03
CA ALA A 101 -4.53 -4.66 -21.91
C ALA A 101 -5.56 -4.90 -23.04
N GLY A 102 -6.54 -3.98 -23.17
CA GLY A 102 -7.59 -4.08 -24.18
C GLY A 102 -8.92 -4.74 -23.72
N SER A 103 -9.02 -5.16 -22.46
CA SER A 103 -10.31 -5.64 -21.91
C SER A 103 -11.18 -4.45 -21.50
N GLU A 104 -12.44 -4.42 -21.96
CA GLU A 104 -13.46 -3.47 -21.49
C GLU A 104 -13.95 -3.75 -20.07
N LEU A 105 -13.55 -4.88 -19.47
CA LEU A 105 -13.89 -5.26 -18.12
C LEU A 105 -13.15 -4.37 -17.14
N LYS A 106 -13.88 -3.46 -16.50
CA LYS A 106 -13.37 -2.65 -15.40
C LYS A 106 -13.12 -3.56 -14.21
N SER A 107 -11.92 -3.47 -13.63
CA SER A 107 -11.64 -4.14 -12.35
C SER A 107 -12.62 -3.63 -11.31
N GLN A 108 -13.23 -4.55 -10.54
CA GLN A 108 -14.08 -4.17 -9.42
C GLN A 108 -13.22 -3.44 -8.38
N LEU A 109 -13.55 -2.18 -8.13
CA LEU A 109 -12.90 -1.37 -7.11
C LEU A 109 -13.79 -1.32 -5.86
N TYR A 110 -13.18 -1.48 -4.71
CA TYR A 110 -13.85 -1.40 -3.41
C TYR A 110 -13.54 -0.06 -2.76
N PRO A 111 -14.46 0.94 -2.80
CA PRO A 111 -14.21 2.27 -2.24
C PRO A 111 -13.78 2.19 -0.76
N GLY A 112 -12.75 2.96 -0.40
CA GLY A 112 -12.12 2.93 0.92
C GLY A 112 -11.02 1.88 1.07
N TYR A 113 -11.08 0.76 0.33
CA TYR A 113 -10.08 -0.33 0.40
C TYR A 113 -9.16 -0.36 -0.81
N ALA A 114 -9.66 0.03 -1.98
CA ALA A 114 -8.84 0.08 -3.20
C ALA A 114 -7.80 1.19 -3.12
N ALA A 115 -6.55 0.85 -3.41
CA ALA A 115 -5.41 1.77 -3.39
C ALA A 115 -5.47 2.80 -4.54
N PRO A 116 -4.85 3.98 -4.40
CA PRO A 116 -4.91 5.07 -5.38
C PRO A 116 -4.53 4.68 -6.81
N GLU A 117 -3.52 3.83 -6.94
CA GLU A 117 -3.02 3.34 -8.24
C GLU A 117 -4.02 2.45 -8.98
N GLN A 118 -4.97 1.84 -8.27
CA GLN A 118 -5.99 0.99 -8.90
C GLN A 118 -7.04 1.79 -9.69
N TYR A 119 -7.17 3.09 -9.40
CA TYR A 119 -8.07 4.01 -10.11
C TYR A 119 -7.47 4.58 -11.39
N SER A 120 -6.21 4.29 -11.69
CA SER A 120 -5.49 4.76 -12.87
C SER A 120 -5.13 3.60 -13.78
N ALA A 121 -5.38 3.74 -15.08
CA ALA A 121 -4.93 2.76 -16.07
C ALA A 121 -3.41 2.81 -16.32
N ALA A 122 -2.78 3.95 -16.01
CA ALA A 122 -1.35 4.19 -16.23
C ALA A 122 -0.48 3.76 -15.06
N GLU A 123 -1.04 3.55 -13.86
CA GLU A 123 -0.29 3.20 -12.67
C GLU A 123 -0.26 1.67 -12.47
N PHE A 124 0.89 1.14 -12.06
CA PHE A 124 1.05 -0.30 -11.81
C PHE A 124 0.65 -0.65 -10.38
N SER A 125 -0.03 -1.79 -10.24
CA SER A 125 -0.27 -2.41 -8.93
C SER A 125 0.93 -3.26 -8.53
N GLY A 126 1.31 -3.19 -7.26
CA GLY A 126 2.40 -3.97 -6.66
C GLY A 126 1.99 -4.58 -5.33
N ARG A 127 2.94 -5.19 -4.62
CA ARG A 127 2.71 -5.71 -3.26
C ARG A 127 2.17 -4.63 -2.32
N TYR A 128 2.62 -3.40 -2.48
CA TYR A 128 2.17 -2.21 -1.74
C TYR A 128 0.68 -1.89 -1.96
N THR A 129 0.06 -2.36 -3.04
CA THR A 129 -1.38 -2.21 -3.29
C THR A 129 -2.19 -3.03 -2.30
N ASP A 130 -1.79 -4.28 -2.08
CA ASP A 130 -2.43 -5.16 -1.09
C ASP A 130 -2.11 -4.73 0.35
N VAL A 131 -0.92 -4.17 0.60
CA VAL A 131 -0.56 -3.56 1.89
C VAL A 131 -1.54 -2.43 2.25
N TYR A 132 -1.86 -1.53 1.29
CA TYR A 132 -2.85 -0.49 1.48
C TYR A 132 -4.21 -1.08 1.87
N ALA A 133 -4.68 -2.07 1.13
CA ALA A 133 -5.98 -2.69 1.35
C ALA A 133 -6.07 -3.42 2.71
N LEU A 134 -5.02 -4.15 3.12
CA LEU A 134 -4.94 -4.78 4.44
C LEU A 134 -4.96 -3.76 5.57
N ALA A 135 -4.24 -2.65 5.43
CA ALA A 135 -4.26 -1.56 6.40
C ALA A 135 -5.64 -0.89 6.46
N ALA A 136 -6.31 -0.70 5.32
CA ALA A 136 -7.66 -0.17 5.24
C ALA A 136 -8.70 -1.07 5.93
N VAL A 137 -8.58 -2.39 5.75
CA VAL A 137 -9.40 -3.36 6.49
C VAL A 137 -9.11 -3.29 7.98
N THR A 138 -7.83 -3.25 8.38
CA THR A 138 -7.44 -3.13 9.79
C THR A 138 -7.98 -1.84 10.41
N TYR A 139 -7.88 -0.71 9.70
CA TYR A 139 -8.46 0.56 10.11
C TYR A 139 -9.97 0.44 10.37
N ARG A 140 -10.71 -0.18 9.44
CA ARG A 140 -12.14 -0.44 9.60
C ARG A 140 -12.46 -1.26 10.85
N LEU A 141 -11.65 -2.28 11.14
CA LEU A 141 -11.84 -3.13 12.30
C LEU A 141 -11.70 -2.37 13.62
N VAL A 142 -10.68 -1.52 13.72
CA VAL A 142 -10.36 -0.83 14.98
C VAL A 142 -11.12 0.48 15.18
N THR A 143 -11.57 1.14 14.11
CA THR A 143 -12.30 2.42 14.20
C THR A 143 -13.80 2.29 13.99
N GLY A 144 -14.25 1.18 13.41
CA GLY A 144 -15.64 1.03 12.97
C GLY A 144 -16.01 1.85 11.74
N GLN A 145 -15.07 2.63 11.15
CA GLN A 145 -15.32 3.50 10.00
C GLN A 145 -14.65 2.98 8.72
N VAL A 146 -15.35 3.07 7.59
CA VAL A 146 -14.73 2.82 6.29
C VAL A 146 -13.78 3.98 5.98
N PRO A 147 -12.50 3.70 5.60
CA PRO A 147 -11.58 4.75 5.20
C PRO A 147 -12.14 5.60 4.06
N VAL A 148 -11.79 6.89 4.02
CA VAL A 148 -12.12 7.76 2.89
C VAL A 148 -11.51 7.20 1.61
N ALA A 149 -12.31 7.10 0.54
CA ALA A 149 -11.85 6.52 -0.72
C ALA A 149 -10.68 7.30 -1.35
N ALA A 150 -9.72 6.60 -1.91
CA ALA A 150 -8.48 7.17 -2.42
C ALA A 150 -8.67 8.34 -3.42
N PRO A 151 -9.65 8.33 -4.35
CA PRO A 151 -9.90 9.48 -5.21
C PRO A 151 -10.30 10.75 -4.46
N GLN A 152 -11.09 10.62 -3.39
CA GLN A 152 -11.48 11.75 -2.55
C GLN A 152 -10.28 12.28 -1.77
N ARG A 153 -9.44 11.38 -1.24
CA ARG A 153 -8.21 11.73 -0.53
C ARG A 153 -7.19 12.44 -1.44
N LYS A 154 -7.12 12.09 -2.74
CA LYS A 154 -6.26 12.79 -3.73
C LYS A 154 -6.67 14.26 -3.90
N VAL A 155 -7.95 14.58 -3.76
CA VAL A 155 -8.45 15.96 -3.83
C VAL A 155 -8.18 16.71 -2.50
N ARG A 156 -8.59 16.11 -1.40
CA ARG A 156 -8.35 16.59 -0.04
C ARG A 156 -8.26 15.38 0.88
N ASP A 157 -7.09 15.19 1.47
CA ASP A 157 -6.91 14.10 2.43
C ASP A 157 -7.55 14.48 3.78
N SER A 158 -8.76 13.98 3.97
CA SER A 158 -9.57 14.17 5.19
C SER A 158 -9.65 12.89 6.02
N MET A 159 -8.76 11.91 5.77
CA MET A 159 -8.75 10.69 6.55
C MET A 159 -8.22 10.97 7.96
N GLU A 160 -9.06 10.72 8.96
CA GLU A 160 -8.68 10.81 10.35
C GLU A 160 -7.77 9.63 10.74
N ASN A 161 -6.84 9.86 11.67
CA ASN A 161 -6.03 8.76 12.20
C ASN A 161 -6.83 7.90 13.17
N ALA A 162 -6.49 6.61 13.27
CA ALA A 162 -7.26 5.65 14.05
C ALA A 162 -7.27 5.96 15.55
N HIS A 163 -6.20 6.53 16.10
CA HIS A 163 -6.11 6.91 17.52
C HIS A 163 -7.05 8.08 17.86
N SER A 164 -7.26 9.03 16.94
CA SER A 164 -8.19 10.13 17.15
C SER A 164 -9.65 9.69 17.19
N LEU A 165 -10.01 8.67 16.41
CA LEU A 165 -11.35 8.10 16.35
C LEU A 165 -11.63 7.14 17.51
N GLU A 166 -10.61 6.39 17.91
CA GLU A 166 -10.71 5.37 18.95
C GLU A 166 -9.45 5.42 19.84
N SER A 167 -9.60 5.99 21.00
CA SER A 167 -8.48 6.22 21.96
C SER A 167 -7.84 4.93 22.47
N GLY A 168 -8.54 3.80 22.36
CA GLY A 168 -8.00 2.47 22.68
C GLY A 168 -6.98 1.97 21.64
N VAL A 169 -6.85 2.61 20.49
CA VAL A 169 -5.84 2.29 19.49
C VAL A 169 -4.53 3.01 19.83
N PRO A 170 -3.42 2.31 20.09
CA PRO A 170 -2.14 2.94 20.40
C PRO A 170 -1.64 3.86 19.27
N THR A 171 -0.95 4.94 19.63
CA THR A 171 -0.45 5.93 18.65
C THR A 171 0.44 5.29 17.59
N TYR A 172 1.38 4.40 17.98
CA TYR A 172 2.24 3.70 17.03
C TYR A 172 1.44 2.90 16.00
N PHE A 173 0.39 2.18 16.46
CA PHE A 173 -0.46 1.36 15.60
C PHE A 173 -1.21 2.24 14.58
N SER A 174 -1.76 3.37 15.04
CA SER A 174 -2.40 4.37 14.19
C SER A 174 -1.43 4.95 13.15
N GLN A 175 -0.18 5.24 13.53
CA GLN A 175 0.88 5.70 12.62
C GLN A 175 1.24 4.65 11.57
N VAL A 176 1.31 3.36 11.94
CA VAL A 176 1.52 2.25 11.00
C VAL A 176 0.42 2.22 9.95
N LEU A 177 -0.85 2.30 10.36
CA LEU A 177 -1.97 2.33 9.42
C LEU A 177 -1.90 3.55 8.49
N THR A 178 -1.59 4.72 9.03
CA THR A 178 -1.41 5.95 8.23
C THR A 178 -0.27 5.80 7.22
N CYS A 179 0.84 5.21 7.60
CA CYS A 179 1.98 4.95 6.72
C CYS A 179 1.63 3.94 5.62
N ALA A 180 0.96 2.85 5.98
CA ALA A 180 0.55 1.81 5.04
C ALA A 180 -0.54 2.30 4.06
N MET A 181 -1.32 3.31 4.43
CA MET A 181 -2.35 3.92 3.57
C MET A 181 -1.91 5.25 2.93
N ARG A 182 -0.62 5.56 2.82
CA ARG A 182 -0.14 6.73 2.07
C ARG A 182 -0.59 6.66 0.62
N LEU A 183 -0.98 7.82 0.06
CA LEU A 183 -1.43 7.90 -1.34
C LEU A 183 -0.29 7.66 -2.33
N ASP A 184 0.93 8.11 -2.01
CA ASP A 184 2.13 7.85 -2.80
C ASP A 184 2.64 6.42 -2.52
N PRO A 185 2.61 5.50 -3.51
CA PRO A 185 3.07 4.12 -3.33
C PRO A 185 4.53 4.01 -2.90
N ALA A 186 5.39 4.94 -3.35
CA ALA A 186 6.83 4.93 -3.02
C ALA A 186 7.11 5.26 -1.54
N LYS A 187 6.17 5.92 -0.87
CA LYS A 187 6.27 6.29 0.55
C LYS A 187 5.51 5.33 1.48
N ARG A 188 4.91 4.30 0.91
CA ARG A 188 4.13 3.29 1.62
C ARG A 188 5.02 2.13 2.04
N MET A 189 4.61 1.35 3.03
CA MET A 189 5.20 0.04 3.29
C MET A 189 5.10 -0.84 2.04
N GLN A 190 6.17 -1.55 1.71
CA GLN A 190 6.28 -2.25 0.43
C GLN A 190 5.84 -3.71 0.51
N THR A 191 5.83 -4.31 1.70
CA THR A 191 5.54 -5.73 1.88
C THR A 191 4.61 -6.00 3.05
N VAL A 192 3.86 -7.10 2.96
CA VAL A 192 2.96 -7.54 4.04
C VAL A 192 3.74 -7.95 5.31
N PRO A 193 4.88 -8.64 5.24
CA PRO A 193 5.69 -8.90 6.43
C PRO A 193 6.14 -7.63 7.18
N GLU A 194 6.47 -6.54 6.47
CA GLU A 194 6.75 -5.24 7.09
C GLU A 194 5.53 -4.72 7.86
N LEU A 195 4.34 -4.77 7.26
CA LEU A 195 3.10 -4.35 7.90
C LEU A 195 2.82 -5.19 9.15
N MET A 196 2.91 -6.52 9.06
CA MET A 196 2.68 -7.44 10.19
C MET A 196 3.63 -7.16 11.35
N SER A 197 4.92 -6.98 11.08
CA SER A 197 5.94 -6.70 12.10
C SER A 197 5.68 -5.36 12.77
N ALA A 198 5.39 -4.31 12.01
CA ALA A 198 5.13 -2.97 12.54
C ALA A 198 3.82 -2.90 13.36
N LEU A 199 2.77 -3.63 12.97
CA LEU A 199 1.52 -3.72 13.75
C LEU A 199 1.72 -4.49 15.07
N THR A 200 2.76 -5.33 15.15
CA THR A 200 3.01 -6.19 16.31
C THR A 200 3.95 -5.55 17.33
N ASP A 201 5.01 -4.89 16.85
CA ASP A 201 6.10 -4.40 17.69
C ASP A 201 6.29 -2.87 17.52
N PRO A 202 6.02 -2.09 18.59
CA PRO A 202 6.25 -0.64 18.56
C PRO A 202 7.69 -0.25 18.24
N THR A 203 8.68 -1.06 18.62
CA THR A 203 10.10 -0.75 18.37
C THR A 203 10.42 -0.87 16.89
N VAL A 204 9.87 -1.87 16.22
CA VAL A 204 9.97 -2.03 14.76
C VAL A 204 9.27 -0.89 14.03
N ALA A 205 8.06 -0.52 14.49
CA ALA A 205 7.32 0.61 13.92
C ALA A 205 8.12 1.92 14.02
N ASN A 206 8.65 2.25 15.20
CA ASN A 206 9.43 3.47 15.43
C ASN A 206 10.71 3.49 14.58
N ALA A 207 11.45 2.38 14.51
CA ALA A 207 12.64 2.27 13.68
C ALA A 207 12.36 2.49 12.18
N MET A 208 11.19 2.04 11.69
CA MET A 208 10.76 2.29 10.30
C MET A 208 10.45 3.77 10.05
N PHE A 209 9.83 4.46 11.01
CA PHE A 209 9.51 5.88 10.89
C PHE A 209 10.77 6.74 10.90
N GLU A 210 11.72 6.50 11.82
CA GLU A 210 13.01 7.18 11.88
C GLU A 210 13.83 7.01 10.60
N LYS A 211 13.86 5.79 10.05
CA LYS A 211 14.55 5.50 8.79
C LYS A 211 13.92 6.27 7.62
N GLY A 212 12.59 6.40 7.60
CA GLY A 212 11.86 7.17 6.59
C GLY A 212 12.16 8.66 6.66
N GLU A 213 12.23 9.25 7.86
CA GLU A 213 12.56 10.66 8.07
C GLU A 213 14.01 10.97 7.68
N ASN A 214 14.95 10.14 8.09
CA ASN A 214 16.36 10.29 7.75
C ASN A 214 16.60 10.20 6.23
N GLN A 215 15.90 9.32 5.52
CA GLN A 215 16.01 9.19 4.07
C GLN A 215 15.47 10.41 3.32
N VAL A 216 14.39 11.03 3.82
CA VAL A 216 13.84 12.28 3.27
C VAL A 216 14.77 13.45 3.53
N SER A 217 15.36 13.53 4.73
CA SER A 217 16.31 14.57 5.10
C SER A 217 17.59 14.49 4.24
N THR A 218 18.15 13.29 4.06
CA THR A 218 19.34 13.08 3.23
C THR A 218 19.11 13.45 1.76
N LYS A 219 17.96 13.09 1.19
CA LYS A 219 17.59 13.47 -0.18
C LYS A 219 17.45 14.99 -0.34
N LYS A 220 16.86 15.68 0.65
CA LYS A 220 16.75 17.15 0.65
C LYS A 220 18.12 17.82 0.74
N ILE A 221 19.01 17.32 1.59
CA ILE A 221 20.37 17.82 1.73
C ILE A 221 21.15 17.61 0.43
N LEU A 222 21.05 16.43 -0.19
CA LEU A 222 21.72 16.13 -1.46
C LEU A 222 21.20 17.03 -2.60
N ALA A 223 19.89 17.25 -2.69
CA ALA A 223 19.31 18.16 -3.68
C ALA A 223 19.76 19.61 -3.47
N ALA A 224 19.80 20.08 -2.22
CA ALA A 224 20.30 21.42 -1.90
C ALA A 224 21.79 21.57 -2.23
N SER A 225 22.62 20.57 -1.94
CA SER A 225 24.05 20.58 -2.29
C SER A 225 24.29 20.60 -3.81
N MET A 226 23.48 19.87 -4.59
CA MET A 226 23.53 19.91 -6.06
C MET A 226 23.22 21.30 -6.62
N VAL A 227 22.22 22.00 -6.05
CA VAL A 227 21.90 23.37 -6.45
C VAL A 227 23.03 24.31 -6.13
N VAL A 228 23.64 24.21 -4.95
CA VAL A 228 24.81 25.04 -4.57
C VAL A 228 25.99 24.79 -5.50
N ILE A 229 26.31 23.53 -5.80
CA ILE A 229 27.39 23.17 -6.73
C ILE A 229 27.12 23.76 -8.13
N PHE A 230 25.88 23.65 -8.63
CA PHE A 230 25.50 24.21 -9.92
C PHE A 230 25.69 25.72 -9.97
N VAL A 231 25.26 26.45 -8.93
CA VAL A 231 25.47 27.91 -8.82
C VAL A 231 26.95 28.27 -8.81
N LEU A 232 27.78 27.54 -8.05
CA LEU A 232 29.21 27.76 -8.01
C LEU A 232 29.88 27.52 -9.36
N VAL A 233 29.49 26.48 -10.09
CA VAL A 233 30.01 26.21 -11.44
C VAL A 233 29.62 27.34 -12.41
N VAL A 234 28.38 27.82 -12.37
CA VAL A 234 27.93 28.96 -13.20
C VAL A 234 28.72 30.23 -12.89
N LEU A 235 28.95 30.54 -11.61
CA LEU A 235 29.74 31.69 -11.18
C LEU A 235 31.23 31.58 -11.64
N LEU A 236 31.78 30.39 -11.58
CA LEU A 236 33.17 30.12 -12.04
C LEU A 236 33.27 30.30 -13.54
N LEU A 237 32.35 29.78 -14.33
CA LEU A 237 32.32 29.97 -15.78
C LEU A 237 32.12 31.44 -16.16
N TRP A 238 31.28 32.18 -15.41
CA TRP A 238 31.06 33.60 -15.62
C TRP A 238 32.33 34.42 -15.29
N SER A 239 33.05 34.07 -14.23
CA SER A 239 34.36 34.67 -13.87
C SER A 239 35.43 34.45 -14.95
N LEU A 240 35.52 33.23 -15.49
CA LEU A 240 36.46 32.91 -16.57
C LEU A 240 36.14 33.67 -17.85
N LEU A 241 34.88 33.84 -18.21
CA LEU A 241 34.41 34.60 -19.37
C LEU A 241 34.70 36.12 -19.23
N LYS A 242 34.61 36.67 -18.01
CA LYS A 242 34.95 38.09 -17.73
C LYS A 242 36.43 38.36 -17.65
N GLY A 243 37.26 37.40 -17.20
CA GLY A 243 38.71 37.53 -17.09
C GLY A 243 39.45 37.55 -18.42
N GLY A 244 38.80 37.21 -19.54
CA GLY A 244 39.41 37.17 -20.87
C GLY A 244 39.41 38.51 -21.66
N LYS A 245 38.97 39.64 -21.09
CA LYS A 245 39.01 40.96 -21.73
C LYS A 245 39.95 41.91 -20.98
N GLY A 246 41.24 41.87 -21.33
CA GLY A 246 42.16 42.87 -20.81
C GLY A 246 43.63 42.58 -21.02
N SER A 247 44.15 42.66 -22.24
CA SER A 247 45.49 43.16 -22.49
C SER A 247 45.70 43.45 -23.99
N ASP A 248 45.12 44.53 -24.47
CA ASP A 248 45.64 45.17 -25.67
C ASP A 248 46.79 46.11 -25.24
N THR A 249 47.99 45.61 -25.29
CA THR A 249 49.23 46.45 -25.24
C THR A 249 49.39 47.06 -26.61
N LYS A 250 49.21 48.38 -26.71
CA LYS A 250 49.69 49.20 -27.87
C LYS A 250 51.21 49.17 -27.99
N PRO A 251 51.78 48.97 -29.18
CA PRO A 251 53.18 49.21 -29.41
C PRO A 251 53.42 50.69 -29.48
N ALA A 252 54.50 51.18 -28.78
CA ALA A 252 55.02 52.47 -28.89
C ALA A 252 55.86 52.61 -30.22
N VAL A 253 55.55 53.65 -31.02
CA VAL A 253 56.34 54.04 -32.17
C VAL A 253 57.25 55.21 -31.71
N SER A 254 58.57 55.03 -31.88
CA SER A 254 59.60 56.07 -31.84
C SER A 254 59.62 56.87 -33.16
#